data_448fb4481db284ee09a2d3f6ef7f951a
#
_entry.id   448fb4481db284ee09a2d3f6ef7f951a
#
_cell.length_a   1.000
_cell.length_b   1.000
_cell.length_c   1.000
_cell.angle_alpha   90.00
_cell.angle_beta   90.00
_cell.angle_gamma   90.00
#
_symmetry.space_group_name_H-M   'P 1'
#
loop_
_entity.id
_entity.type
_entity.pdbx_description
1 polymer ?
#
loop_
_entity_poly.entity_id
_entity_poly.type
_entity_poly.pdbx_seq_one_letter_code
_entity_poly.pdbx_strand_id
1 'polypeptide(L)'
;MTIERFEQALPQGITLSCRARGPRDAPLRVLLLHGFPEGAFIWDEVMQRLGPLVRCVAPNLRGYERSSAPTNVQAYRAKHLVGDIAALIEAMGAPIDLLVAHDWGGALAWNLAAQRPQLIRQLLIVNSPHPATFLRELRDNPAQQAASAYMNFLCRPDAAALLAENDFARLWPFFTKMGGVAWLTDALRAQYRALWQQGLEGPLNYYRASPLKPPISASDAIHSLVFPAEFVTVRVPTTVLWGEADSALPVALLDGLEAYVEALDVRRVVGASHWIVHERPARVADTIARLIRPPRTGP
;
A
#
# COMPACT_ATOMS: atom_id res chain seq x y z
N MET A 1 -18.47 15.50 7.90
CA MET A 1 -17.15 16.16 7.75
C MET A 1 -16.66 15.92 6.33
N THR A 2 -16.19 16.94 5.68
CA THR A 2 -15.62 16.91 4.32
C THR A 2 -14.16 16.37 4.36
N ILE A 3 -13.69 15.84 3.24
CA ILE A 3 -12.28 15.49 3.08
C ILE A 3 -11.52 16.77 2.74
N GLU A 4 -10.55 17.13 3.55
CA GLU A 4 -9.63 18.23 3.28
C GLU A 4 -8.45 17.72 2.42
N ARG A 5 -7.83 18.65 1.67
CA ARG A 5 -6.60 18.41 0.90
C ARG A 5 -5.55 19.40 1.38
N PHE A 6 -4.33 18.91 1.56
CA PHE A 6 -3.21 19.75 1.99
C PHE A 6 -1.89 19.16 1.48
N GLU A 7 -0.84 19.94 1.57
CA GLU A 7 0.52 19.50 1.28
C GLU A 7 1.32 19.41 2.57
N GLN A 8 2.08 18.32 2.72
CA GLN A 8 2.98 18.12 3.84
C GLN A 8 4.42 18.12 3.36
N ALA A 9 5.15 19.17 3.68
CA ALA A 9 6.60 19.19 3.49
C ALA A 9 7.28 18.31 4.52
N LEU A 10 8.24 17.51 4.07
CA LEU A 10 9.04 16.60 4.90
C LEU A 10 10.48 17.08 4.99
N PRO A 11 11.21 16.77 6.09
CA PRO A 11 12.57 17.26 6.33
C PRO A 11 13.58 16.95 5.22
N GLN A 12 13.38 15.84 4.49
CA GLN A 12 14.27 15.40 3.39
C GLN A 12 13.99 16.09 2.04
N GLY A 13 13.23 17.19 2.02
CA GLY A 13 12.94 17.95 0.81
C GLY A 13 11.88 17.32 -0.09
N ILE A 14 11.08 16.40 0.45
CA ILE A 14 9.91 15.80 -0.23
C ILE A 14 8.67 16.49 0.30
N THR A 15 7.74 16.80 -0.60
CA THR A 15 6.38 17.25 -0.26
C THR A 15 5.40 16.16 -0.69
N LEU A 16 4.49 15.80 0.20
CA LEU A 16 3.40 14.85 -0.09
C LEU A 16 2.08 15.62 -0.18
N SER A 17 1.33 15.42 -1.25
CA SER A 17 -0.07 15.83 -1.34
C SER A 17 -0.92 14.85 -0.53
N CYS A 18 -1.73 15.35 0.37
CA CYS A 18 -2.46 14.57 1.35
C CYS A 18 -3.96 14.84 1.29
N ARG A 19 -4.73 13.81 1.60
CA ARG A 19 -6.16 13.88 1.91
C ARG A 19 -6.34 13.56 3.38
N ALA A 20 -7.28 14.24 4.04
CA ALA A 20 -7.52 13.95 5.43
C ALA A 20 -8.98 14.16 5.83
N ARG A 21 -9.40 13.49 6.89
CA ARG A 21 -10.73 13.63 7.49
C ARG A 21 -10.65 13.49 9.01
N GLY A 22 -11.51 14.21 9.70
CA GLY A 22 -11.59 14.26 11.17
C GLY A 22 -10.87 15.48 11.75
N PRO A 23 -11.15 15.82 13.01
CA PRO A 23 -10.52 16.95 13.70
C PRO A 23 -9.01 16.76 13.80
N ARG A 24 -8.26 17.85 13.72
CA ARG A 24 -6.79 17.82 13.83
C ARG A 24 -6.30 17.40 15.21
N ASP A 25 -7.09 17.69 16.22
CA ASP A 25 -6.88 17.35 17.63
C ASP A 25 -7.58 16.04 18.03
N ALA A 26 -8.09 15.26 17.07
CA ALA A 26 -8.70 13.98 17.36
C ALA A 26 -7.73 13.08 18.15
N PRO A 27 -8.25 12.35 19.18
CA PRO A 27 -7.41 11.52 20.05
C PRO A 27 -6.81 10.31 19.33
N LEU A 28 -7.42 9.86 18.24
CA LEU A 28 -6.98 8.68 17.46
C LEU A 28 -6.45 9.11 16.08
N ARG A 29 -5.29 8.62 15.72
CA ARG A 29 -4.59 8.95 14.47
C ARG A 29 -4.39 7.72 13.61
N VAL A 30 -4.88 7.78 12.38
CA VAL A 30 -4.80 6.70 11.39
C VAL A 30 -4.12 7.22 10.12
N LEU A 31 -3.10 6.53 9.67
CA LEU A 31 -2.44 6.79 8.38
C LEU A 31 -2.83 5.70 7.38
N LEU A 32 -3.19 6.09 6.15
CA LEU A 32 -3.73 5.20 5.12
C LEU A 32 -2.86 5.28 3.86
N LEU A 33 -2.20 4.19 3.47
CA LEU A 33 -1.29 4.15 2.33
C LEU A 33 -1.90 3.37 1.18
N HIS A 34 -1.89 3.97 -0.02
CA HIS A 34 -2.36 3.35 -1.27
C HIS A 34 -1.25 2.62 -2.01
N GLY A 35 -1.58 1.94 -3.11
CA GLY A 35 -0.65 1.27 -3.99
C GLY A 35 -0.74 1.71 -5.46
N PHE A 36 -0.30 0.84 -6.36
CA PHE A 36 -0.30 1.05 -7.81
C PHE A 36 -1.55 0.40 -8.45
N PRO A 37 -2.18 1.01 -9.44
CA PRO A 37 -1.92 2.34 -10.01
C PRO A 37 -2.84 3.42 -9.43
N GLU A 38 -3.03 3.44 -8.12
CA GLU A 38 -4.01 4.19 -7.37
C GLU A 38 -3.42 5.47 -6.75
N GLY A 39 -4.27 6.22 -6.03
CA GLY A 39 -3.88 7.40 -5.27
C GLY A 39 -4.65 7.46 -3.94
N ALA A 40 -4.37 8.47 -3.13
CA ALA A 40 -4.95 8.61 -1.80
C ALA A 40 -6.50 8.63 -1.77
N PHE A 41 -7.15 8.94 -2.90
CA PHE A 41 -8.61 9.01 -3.00
C PHE A 41 -9.32 7.67 -2.79
N ILE A 42 -8.64 6.53 -2.94
CA ILE A 42 -9.23 5.21 -2.67
C ILE A 42 -9.74 5.08 -1.24
N TRP A 43 -9.18 5.86 -0.33
CA TRP A 43 -9.54 5.86 1.09
C TRP A 43 -10.71 6.76 1.44
N ASP A 44 -11.22 7.57 0.51
CA ASP A 44 -12.27 8.56 0.78
C ASP A 44 -13.52 7.92 1.40
N GLU A 45 -14.01 6.83 0.82
CA GLU A 45 -15.20 6.16 1.31
C GLU A 45 -14.95 5.48 2.67
N VAL A 46 -13.78 4.90 2.87
CA VAL A 46 -13.36 4.32 4.16
C VAL A 46 -13.31 5.41 5.24
N MET A 47 -12.66 6.53 4.93
CA MET A 47 -12.58 7.67 5.86
C MET A 47 -13.95 8.25 6.23
N GLN A 48 -14.89 8.30 5.27
CA GLN A 48 -16.24 8.81 5.50
C GLN A 48 -17.04 7.95 6.48
N ARG A 49 -16.71 6.67 6.62
CA ARG A 49 -17.36 5.73 7.54
C ARG A 49 -16.79 5.74 8.96
N LEU A 50 -15.65 6.39 9.17
CA LEU A 50 -15.02 6.49 10.49
C LEU A 50 -15.60 7.66 11.30
N GLY A 51 -15.65 7.48 12.62
CA GLY A 51 -16.26 8.44 13.55
C GLY A 51 -15.43 9.72 13.75
N PRO A 52 -16.00 10.71 14.48
CA PRO A 52 -15.38 12.02 14.66
C PRO A 52 -14.17 12.01 15.59
N LEU A 53 -13.93 10.93 16.34
CA LEU A 53 -12.77 10.80 17.23
C LEU A 53 -11.49 10.38 16.50
N VAL A 54 -11.54 10.23 15.18
CA VAL A 54 -10.44 9.71 14.38
C VAL A 54 -9.97 10.77 13.40
N ARG A 55 -8.70 11.13 13.46
CA ARG A 55 -8.01 11.84 12.40
C ARG A 55 -7.39 10.84 11.44
N CYS A 56 -7.93 10.77 10.22
CA CYS A 56 -7.35 10.00 9.13
C CYS A 56 -6.53 10.90 8.23
N VAL A 57 -5.34 10.43 7.83
CA VAL A 57 -4.52 11.06 6.79
C VAL A 57 -4.17 10.00 5.75
N ALA A 58 -4.33 10.35 4.47
CA ALA A 58 -3.96 9.52 3.33
C ALA A 58 -3.07 10.35 2.38
N PRO A 59 -1.75 10.11 2.37
CA PRO A 59 -0.87 10.77 1.41
C PRO A 59 -1.00 10.12 0.03
N ASN A 60 -0.87 10.89 -1.02
CA ASN A 60 -0.35 10.37 -2.26
C ASN A 60 1.14 10.10 -2.06
N LEU A 61 1.56 8.88 -2.30
CA LEU A 61 2.94 8.47 -2.08
C LEU A 61 3.90 9.24 -3.00
N ARG A 62 5.21 9.25 -2.70
CA ARG A 62 6.23 9.85 -3.57
C ARG A 62 6.03 9.40 -5.02
N GLY A 63 6.02 10.34 -5.95
CA GLY A 63 5.82 10.06 -7.37
C GLY A 63 4.37 10.02 -7.84
N TYR A 64 3.40 10.15 -6.95
CA TYR A 64 1.97 10.12 -7.28
C TYR A 64 1.31 11.49 -7.13
N GLU A 65 0.36 11.79 -8.01
CA GLU A 65 -0.40 13.03 -8.05
C GLU A 65 0.55 14.25 -7.99
N ARG A 66 0.38 15.15 -7.01
CA ARG A 66 1.22 16.34 -6.80
C ARG A 66 2.32 16.14 -5.75
N SER A 67 2.50 14.94 -5.26
CA SER A 67 3.64 14.62 -4.42
C SER A 67 4.95 14.73 -5.21
N SER A 68 6.02 15.08 -4.52
CA SER A 68 7.36 15.15 -5.13
C SER A 68 7.69 13.89 -5.92
N ALA A 69 8.12 14.06 -7.17
CA ALA A 69 8.43 12.98 -8.11
C ALA A 69 9.87 13.06 -8.64
N PRO A 70 10.88 12.69 -7.83
CA PRO A 70 12.28 12.67 -8.29
C PRO A 70 12.43 11.76 -9.53
N THR A 71 13.25 12.17 -10.49
CA THR A 71 13.49 11.40 -11.73
C THR A 71 14.43 10.22 -11.51
N ASN A 72 15.31 10.30 -10.49
CA ASN A 72 16.26 9.24 -10.19
C ASN A 72 15.56 8.02 -9.57
N VAL A 73 15.66 6.86 -10.23
CA VAL A 73 15.10 5.58 -9.75
C VAL A 73 15.58 5.25 -8.33
N GLN A 74 16.83 5.56 -7.97
CA GLN A 74 17.37 5.28 -6.63
C GLN A 74 16.63 6.02 -5.51
N ALA A 75 15.96 7.13 -5.81
CA ALA A 75 15.12 7.86 -4.87
C ALA A 75 13.86 7.07 -4.43
N TYR A 76 13.54 5.99 -5.14
CA TYR A 76 12.39 5.11 -4.86
C TYR A 76 12.78 3.79 -4.16
N ARG A 77 14.03 3.66 -3.73
CA ARG A 77 14.42 2.53 -2.86
C ARG A 77 13.64 2.57 -1.54
N ALA A 78 13.33 1.39 -1.00
CA ALA A 78 12.52 1.24 0.21
C ALA A 78 12.96 2.15 1.36
N LYS A 79 14.27 2.31 1.60
CA LYS A 79 14.79 3.20 2.66
C LYS A 79 14.32 4.65 2.55
N HIS A 80 14.17 5.18 1.34
CA HIS A 80 13.73 6.56 1.11
C HIS A 80 12.22 6.68 1.25
N LEU A 81 11.48 5.73 0.68
CA LEU A 81 10.02 5.69 0.77
C LEU A 81 9.53 5.47 2.20
N VAL A 82 10.15 4.55 2.94
CA VAL A 82 9.89 4.34 4.37
C VAL A 82 10.25 5.57 5.19
N GLY A 83 11.34 6.28 4.81
CA GLY A 83 11.72 7.55 5.40
C GLY A 83 10.64 8.63 5.26
N ASP A 84 9.95 8.69 4.11
CA ASP A 84 8.84 9.63 3.91
C ASP A 84 7.67 9.32 4.85
N ILE A 85 7.31 8.04 4.96
CA ILE A 85 6.20 7.62 5.83
C ILE A 85 6.55 7.87 7.30
N ALA A 86 7.78 7.58 7.71
CA ALA A 86 8.25 7.86 9.07
C ALA A 86 8.16 9.35 9.40
N ALA A 87 8.67 10.22 8.52
CA ALA A 87 8.62 11.67 8.71
C ALA A 87 7.18 12.22 8.73
N LEU A 88 6.28 11.65 7.90
CA LEU A 88 4.86 12.01 7.95
C LEU A 88 4.22 11.60 9.29
N ILE A 89 4.52 10.40 9.79
CA ILE A 89 4.02 9.93 11.10
C ILE A 89 4.54 10.84 12.23
N GLU A 90 5.81 11.24 12.18
CA GLU A 90 6.39 12.19 13.15
C GLU A 90 5.67 13.55 13.10
N ALA A 91 5.37 14.06 11.90
CA ALA A 91 4.58 15.29 11.70
C ALA A 91 3.13 15.16 12.20
N MET A 92 2.56 13.96 12.18
CA MET A 92 1.25 13.69 12.76
C MET A 92 1.26 13.56 14.28
N GLY A 93 2.43 13.48 14.91
CA GLY A 93 2.63 13.26 16.35
C GLY A 93 2.71 11.77 16.70
N ALA A 94 3.89 11.17 16.45
CA ALA A 94 4.16 9.76 16.75
C ALA A 94 4.07 9.44 18.26
N PRO A 95 3.72 8.18 18.62
CA PRO A 95 3.24 7.14 17.73
C PRO A 95 1.79 7.37 17.30
N ILE A 96 1.46 6.96 16.06
CA ILE A 96 0.06 6.89 15.61
C ILE A 96 -0.61 5.60 16.08
N ASP A 97 -1.94 5.61 16.14
CA ASP A 97 -2.70 4.45 16.67
C ASP A 97 -2.75 3.30 15.67
N LEU A 98 -2.87 3.59 14.37
CA LEU A 98 -2.94 2.58 13.34
C LEU A 98 -2.34 3.06 12.02
N LEU A 99 -1.47 2.23 11.44
CA LEU A 99 -1.06 2.31 10.05
C LEU A 99 -1.86 1.30 9.24
N VAL A 100 -2.58 1.77 8.21
CA VAL A 100 -3.35 0.95 7.27
C VAL A 100 -2.70 1.05 5.91
N ALA A 101 -2.50 -0.06 5.21
CA ALA A 101 -1.77 0.00 3.96
C ALA A 101 -2.18 -1.10 2.97
N HIS A 102 -2.31 -0.71 1.71
CA HIS A 102 -2.69 -1.55 0.58
C HIS A 102 -1.58 -1.61 -0.45
N ASP A 103 -1.35 -2.76 -1.07
CA ASP A 103 -0.43 -2.99 -2.20
C ASP A 103 0.98 -2.43 -1.93
N TRP A 104 1.53 -1.52 -2.74
CA TRP A 104 2.83 -0.88 -2.48
C TRP A 104 2.88 -0.13 -1.15
N GLY A 105 1.77 0.51 -0.74
CA GLY A 105 1.69 1.09 0.59
C GLY A 105 1.93 0.04 1.68
N GLY A 106 1.41 -1.17 1.49
CA GLY A 106 1.64 -2.30 2.41
C GLY A 106 3.10 -2.77 2.40
N ALA A 107 3.76 -2.81 1.24
CA ALA A 107 5.19 -3.11 1.17
C ALA A 107 6.03 -2.12 1.99
N LEU A 108 5.66 -0.83 1.98
CA LEU A 108 6.31 0.19 2.81
C LEU A 108 5.97 0.02 4.29
N ALA A 109 4.71 -0.31 4.60
CA ALA A 109 4.23 -0.47 5.96
C ALA A 109 4.88 -1.69 6.67
N TRP A 110 5.05 -2.80 5.97
CA TRP A 110 5.81 -3.96 6.46
C TRP A 110 7.24 -3.58 6.85
N ASN A 111 7.94 -2.87 5.94
CA ASN A 111 9.31 -2.41 6.20
C ASN A 111 9.37 -1.41 7.37
N LEU A 112 8.43 -0.49 7.47
CA LEU A 112 8.37 0.47 8.57
C LEU A 112 8.12 -0.25 9.90
N ALA A 113 7.17 -1.18 9.95
CA ALA A 113 6.84 -1.91 11.16
C ALA A 113 8.01 -2.77 11.67
N ALA A 114 8.82 -3.34 10.77
CA ALA A 114 10.03 -4.08 11.15
C ALA A 114 11.14 -3.16 11.67
N GLN A 115 11.40 -2.03 10.97
CA GLN A 115 12.56 -1.18 11.24
C GLN A 115 12.30 -0.05 12.23
N ARG A 116 11.05 0.42 12.37
CA ARG A 116 10.65 1.54 13.23
C ARG A 116 9.34 1.27 13.99
N PRO A 117 9.27 0.14 14.73
CA PRO A 117 8.04 -0.27 15.42
C PRO A 117 7.49 0.79 16.41
N GLN A 118 8.36 1.64 16.95
CA GLN A 118 8.00 2.70 17.90
C GLN A 118 7.11 3.80 17.29
N LEU A 119 6.99 3.88 15.97
CA LEU A 119 6.20 4.92 15.30
C LEU A 119 4.71 4.59 15.22
N ILE A 120 4.34 3.32 15.37
CA ILE A 120 2.96 2.85 15.20
C ILE A 120 2.56 1.91 16.33
N ARG A 121 1.32 1.98 16.78
CA ARG A 121 0.79 1.08 17.81
C ARG A 121 0.27 -0.23 17.23
N GLN A 122 -0.31 -0.18 16.04
CA GLN A 122 -0.88 -1.32 15.34
C GLN A 122 -0.70 -1.17 13.82
N LEU A 123 -0.71 -2.30 13.11
CA LEU A 123 -0.62 -2.38 11.66
C LEU A 123 -1.85 -3.12 11.10
N LEU A 124 -2.47 -2.56 10.05
CA LEU A 124 -3.46 -3.24 9.21
C LEU A 124 -2.94 -3.30 7.77
N ILE A 125 -2.67 -4.50 7.31
CA ILE A 125 -2.28 -4.75 5.92
C ILE A 125 -3.50 -5.24 5.14
N VAL A 126 -3.69 -4.67 3.97
CA VAL A 126 -4.78 -5.01 3.04
C VAL A 126 -4.17 -5.47 1.72
N ASN A 127 -4.33 -6.72 1.36
CA ASN A 127 -3.82 -7.32 0.10
C ASN A 127 -2.42 -6.82 -0.28
N SER A 128 -1.46 -7.04 0.61
CA SER A 128 -0.04 -6.74 0.35
C SER A 128 0.85 -7.78 1.03
N PRO A 129 1.74 -8.45 0.27
CA PRO A 129 2.52 -9.54 0.80
C PRO A 129 3.64 -9.05 1.71
N HIS A 130 3.98 -9.86 2.69
CA HIS A 130 5.18 -9.67 3.48
C HIS A 130 6.43 -9.90 2.60
N PRO A 131 7.50 -9.09 2.73
CA PRO A 131 8.66 -9.19 1.85
C PRO A 131 9.28 -10.59 1.78
N ALA A 132 9.33 -11.31 2.90
CA ALA A 132 9.94 -12.64 2.96
C ALA A 132 9.06 -13.71 2.27
N THR A 133 7.74 -13.69 2.50
CA THR A 133 6.83 -14.63 1.82
C THR A 133 6.75 -14.31 0.32
N PHE A 134 6.76 -13.04 -0.05
CA PHE A 134 6.77 -12.63 -1.46
C PHE A 134 8.06 -13.04 -2.17
N LEU A 135 9.22 -12.88 -1.53
CA LEU A 135 10.50 -13.36 -2.06
C LEU A 135 10.46 -14.87 -2.31
N ARG A 136 9.97 -15.65 -1.33
CA ARG A 136 9.83 -17.11 -1.47
C ARG A 136 8.97 -17.47 -2.68
N GLU A 137 7.77 -16.89 -2.75
CA GLU A 137 6.81 -17.21 -3.81
C GLU A 137 7.31 -16.75 -5.20
N LEU A 138 7.94 -15.58 -5.31
CA LEU A 138 8.53 -15.12 -6.56
C LEU A 138 9.70 -16.00 -7.02
N ARG A 139 10.47 -16.53 -6.10
CA ARG A 139 11.62 -17.37 -6.41
C ARG A 139 11.22 -18.81 -6.75
N ASP A 140 10.28 -19.38 -5.99
CA ASP A 140 10.07 -20.82 -5.94
C ASP A 140 8.70 -21.27 -6.50
N ASN A 141 7.74 -20.34 -6.73
CA ASN A 141 6.39 -20.66 -7.18
C ASN A 141 6.08 -20.13 -8.61
N PRO A 142 6.01 -21.02 -9.62
CA PRO A 142 5.68 -20.61 -11.00
C PRO A 142 4.34 -19.89 -11.13
N ALA A 143 3.35 -20.22 -10.31
CA ALA A 143 2.05 -19.55 -10.35
C ALA A 143 2.15 -18.09 -9.90
N GLN A 144 2.92 -17.80 -8.83
CA GLN A 144 3.19 -16.43 -8.40
C GLN A 144 4.04 -15.68 -9.43
N GLN A 145 5.03 -16.34 -10.03
CA GLN A 145 5.85 -15.73 -11.09
C GLN A 145 4.96 -15.29 -12.27
N ALA A 146 4.02 -16.14 -12.69
CA ALA A 146 3.05 -15.82 -13.75
C ALA A 146 2.12 -14.67 -13.34
N ALA A 147 1.56 -14.70 -12.13
CA ALA A 147 0.70 -13.65 -11.59
C ALA A 147 1.41 -12.29 -11.49
N SER A 148 2.73 -12.29 -11.23
CA SER A 148 3.57 -11.10 -11.11
C SER A 148 4.28 -10.70 -12.41
N ALA A 149 4.09 -11.39 -13.53
CA ALA A 149 4.81 -11.14 -14.78
C ALA A 149 4.67 -9.69 -15.29
N TYR A 150 3.56 -9.02 -14.98
CA TYR A 150 3.33 -7.62 -15.30
C TYR A 150 4.41 -6.68 -14.71
N MET A 151 5.04 -7.05 -13.58
CA MET A 151 6.08 -6.25 -12.94
C MET A 151 7.30 -6.06 -13.86
N ASN A 152 7.66 -7.09 -14.64
CA ASN A 152 8.75 -7.01 -15.61
C ASN A 152 8.41 -6.03 -16.74
N PHE A 153 7.15 -5.99 -17.21
CA PHE A 153 6.70 -4.98 -18.16
C PHE A 153 6.81 -3.56 -17.57
N LEU A 154 6.36 -3.36 -16.32
CA LEU A 154 6.40 -2.05 -15.64
C LEU A 154 7.83 -1.54 -15.39
N CYS A 155 8.83 -2.44 -15.37
CA CYS A 155 10.24 -2.07 -15.26
C CYS A 155 10.87 -1.55 -16.57
N ARG A 156 10.22 -1.73 -17.72
CA ARG A 156 10.77 -1.31 -19.03
C ARG A 156 10.98 0.20 -19.08
N PRO A 157 11.99 0.69 -19.80
CA PRO A 157 12.21 2.13 -19.96
C PRO A 157 11.06 2.85 -20.68
N ASP A 158 10.37 2.17 -21.60
CA ASP A 158 9.26 2.68 -22.40
C ASP A 158 7.88 2.45 -21.76
N ALA A 159 7.80 1.84 -20.57
CA ALA A 159 6.53 1.45 -19.95
C ALA A 159 5.59 2.63 -19.72
N ALA A 160 6.10 3.78 -19.26
CA ALA A 160 5.27 4.97 -19.02
C ALA A 160 4.60 5.48 -20.30
N ALA A 161 5.34 5.55 -21.40
CA ALA A 161 4.81 5.95 -22.69
C ALA A 161 3.74 4.96 -23.19
N LEU A 162 4.05 3.66 -23.14
CA LEU A 162 3.10 2.60 -23.54
C LEU A 162 1.82 2.58 -22.70
N LEU A 163 1.93 2.85 -21.40
CA LEU A 163 0.76 2.91 -20.50
C LEU A 163 -0.10 4.16 -20.76
N ALA A 164 0.50 5.25 -21.20
CA ALA A 164 -0.22 6.49 -21.51
C ALA A 164 -0.97 6.45 -22.85
N GLU A 165 -0.62 5.52 -23.75
CA GLU A 165 -1.28 5.38 -25.04
C GLU A 165 -2.79 5.11 -24.93
N ASN A 166 -3.54 5.64 -25.90
CA ASN A 166 -4.97 5.37 -26.06
C ASN A 166 -5.78 5.59 -24.78
N ASP A 167 -5.60 6.72 -24.11
CA ASP A 167 -6.28 7.09 -22.87
C ASP A 167 -6.07 6.04 -21.76
N PHE A 168 -4.81 5.66 -21.57
CA PHE A 168 -4.39 4.69 -20.55
C PHE A 168 -5.00 3.30 -20.73
N ALA A 169 -5.27 2.89 -21.97
CA ALA A 169 -5.95 1.63 -22.26
C ALA A 169 -5.30 0.40 -21.62
N ARG A 170 -3.97 0.43 -21.39
CA ARG A 170 -3.23 -0.67 -20.75
C ARG A 170 -3.32 -0.69 -19.22
N LEU A 171 -3.79 0.38 -18.57
CA LEU A 171 -3.98 0.42 -17.13
C LEU A 171 -5.34 -0.15 -16.69
N TRP A 172 -6.38 0.03 -17.50
CA TRP A 172 -7.71 -0.50 -17.16
C TRP A 172 -7.77 -2.01 -16.92
N PRO A 173 -7.02 -2.87 -17.65
CA PRO A 173 -6.94 -4.29 -17.37
C PRO A 173 -6.48 -4.68 -15.96
N PHE A 174 -5.70 -3.84 -15.26
CA PHE A 174 -5.36 -4.10 -13.86
C PHE A 174 -6.62 -4.20 -13.00
N PHE A 175 -7.61 -3.35 -13.24
CA PHE A 175 -8.89 -3.39 -12.52
C PHE A 175 -9.82 -4.48 -13.07
N THR A 176 -9.97 -4.57 -14.39
CA THR A 176 -10.99 -5.42 -15.02
C THR A 176 -10.64 -6.91 -15.06
N LYS A 177 -9.36 -7.27 -14.96
CA LYS A 177 -8.89 -8.66 -14.95
C LYS A 177 -8.54 -9.17 -13.55
N MET A 178 -8.30 -8.27 -12.59
CA MET A 178 -7.90 -8.62 -11.22
C MET A 178 -9.07 -8.52 -10.22
N GLY A 179 -10.30 -8.34 -10.68
CA GLY A 179 -11.46 -8.26 -9.79
C GLY A 179 -12.75 -7.83 -10.48
N GLY A 180 -13.81 -7.68 -9.71
CA GLY A 180 -15.07 -7.13 -10.16
C GLY A 180 -15.00 -5.64 -10.41
N VAL A 181 -15.71 -5.14 -11.42
CA VAL A 181 -15.67 -3.72 -11.84
C VAL A 181 -16.92 -2.92 -11.47
N ALA A 182 -17.83 -3.49 -10.70
CA ALA A 182 -19.07 -2.82 -10.32
C ALA A 182 -18.84 -1.51 -9.55
N TRP A 183 -17.73 -1.41 -8.83
CA TRP A 183 -17.30 -0.21 -8.09
C TRP A 183 -16.66 0.86 -9.00
N LEU A 184 -16.18 0.49 -10.20
CA LEU A 184 -15.42 1.36 -11.09
C LEU A 184 -16.36 2.24 -11.92
N THR A 185 -16.97 3.24 -11.27
CA THR A 185 -17.88 4.22 -11.89
C THR A 185 -17.14 5.16 -12.85
N ASP A 186 -17.88 5.85 -13.73
CA ASP A 186 -17.28 6.85 -14.64
C ASP A 186 -16.62 8.00 -13.89
N ALA A 187 -17.19 8.42 -12.76
CA ALA A 187 -16.59 9.44 -11.88
C ALA A 187 -15.25 8.98 -11.32
N LEU A 188 -15.15 7.71 -10.89
CA LEU A 188 -13.91 7.13 -10.40
C LEU A 188 -12.88 6.93 -11.53
N ARG A 189 -13.33 6.50 -12.72
CA ARG A 189 -12.48 6.45 -13.92
C ARG A 189 -11.88 7.81 -14.26
N ALA A 190 -12.67 8.88 -14.15
CA ALA A 190 -12.17 10.24 -14.36
C ALA A 190 -11.09 10.62 -13.32
N GLN A 191 -11.25 10.23 -12.06
CA GLN A 191 -10.23 10.44 -11.03
C GLN A 191 -8.93 9.69 -11.33
N TYR A 192 -9.00 8.42 -11.76
CA TYR A 192 -7.83 7.66 -12.19
C TYR A 192 -7.11 8.31 -13.37
N ARG A 193 -7.85 8.73 -14.41
CA ARG A 193 -7.25 9.45 -15.54
C ARG A 193 -6.53 10.72 -15.09
N ALA A 194 -7.17 11.52 -14.25
CA ALA A 194 -6.57 12.74 -13.72
C ALA A 194 -5.29 12.46 -12.90
N LEU A 195 -5.27 11.35 -12.15
CA LEU A 195 -4.08 10.89 -11.44
C LEU A 195 -2.96 10.52 -12.41
N TRP A 196 -3.23 9.66 -13.40
CA TRP A 196 -2.23 9.15 -14.33
C TRP A 196 -1.71 10.22 -15.28
N GLN A 197 -2.51 11.23 -15.60
CA GLN A 197 -2.10 12.42 -16.37
C GLN A 197 -1.02 13.25 -15.66
N GLN A 198 -0.88 13.13 -14.34
CA GLN A 198 0.21 13.79 -13.60
C GLN A 198 1.59 13.13 -13.85
N GLY A 199 1.58 11.90 -14.39
CA GLY A 199 2.78 11.16 -14.76
C GLY A 199 2.83 9.74 -14.17
N LEU A 200 3.47 8.84 -14.90
CA LEU A 200 3.59 7.43 -14.53
C LEU A 200 5.01 7.03 -14.14
N GLU A 201 6.02 7.85 -14.44
CA GLU A 201 7.43 7.52 -14.16
C GLU A 201 7.68 7.30 -12.65
N GLY A 202 7.14 8.17 -11.80
CA GLY A 202 7.24 8.02 -10.35
C GLY A 202 6.66 6.69 -9.85
N PRO A 203 5.39 6.38 -10.14
CA PRO A 203 4.79 5.08 -9.82
C PRO A 203 5.57 3.87 -10.33
N LEU A 204 6.11 3.92 -11.56
CA LEU A 204 6.89 2.82 -12.14
C LEU A 204 8.25 2.64 -11.46
N ASN A 205 8.81 3.70 -10.90
CA ASN A 205 10.10 3.62 -10.21
C ASN A 205 10.04 2.78 -8.93
N TYR A 206 8.89 2.53 -8.34
CA TYR A 206 8.71 1.55 -7.26
C TYR A 206 9.13 0.15 -7.72
N TYR A 207 8.69 -0.26 -8.91
CA TYR A 207 9.04 -1.55 -9.50
C TYR A 207 10.50 -1.60 -9.94
N ARG A 208 10.99 -0.54 -10.59
CA ARG A 208 12.39 -0.45 -11.07
C ARG A 208 13.40 -0.46 -9.93
N ALA A 209 13.09 0.17 -8.79
CA ALA A 209 13.96 0.24 -7.62
C ALA A 209 13.87 -0.99 -6.72
N SER A 210 12.82 -1.81 -6.86
CA SER A 210 12.59 -3.01 -6.05
C SER A 210 13.47 -4.17 -6.53
N PRO A 211 14.09 -4.91 -5.60
CA PRO A 211 14.75 -6.18 -5.93
C PRO A 211 13.74 -7.33 -6.10
N LEU A 212 12.48 -7.16 -5.64
CA LEU A 212 11.42 -8.16 -5.68
C LEU A 212 10.65 -8.05 -7.00
N LYS A 213 10.95 -8.93 -7.94
CA LYS A 213 10.23 -9.13 -9.19
C LYS A 213 10.46 -10.54 -9.69
N PRO A 214 9.53 -11.10 -10.49
CA PRO A 214 9.70 -12.46 -10.98
C PRO A 214 10.95 -12.58 -11.85
N PRO A 215 11.73 -13.67 -11.68
CA PRO A 215 12.93 -13.89 -12.47
C PRO A 215 12.59 -14.08 -13.96
N ILE A 216 13.47 -13.61 -14.81
CA ILE A 216 13.43 -13.86 -16.26
C ILE A 216 14.60 -14.76 -16.70
N SER A 217 15.57 -14.97 -15.82
CA SER A 217 16.71 -15.87 -16.05
C SER A 217 17.19 -16.51 -14.73
N ALA A 218 17.92 -17.64 -14.87
CA ALA A 218 18.50 -18.32 -13.73
C ALA A 218 19.62 -17.52 -13.03
N SER A 219 20.15 -16.47 -13.66
CA SER A 219 21.18 -15.58 -13.11
C SER A 219 20.62 -14.36 -12.39
N ASP A 220 19.31 -14.21 -12.31
CA ASP A 220 18.70 -13.02 -11.70
C ASP A 220 18.98 -12.95 -10.19
N ALA A 221 19.22 -11.75 -9.70
CA ALA A 221 19.63 -11.48 -8.32
C ALA A 221 18.64 -12.00 -7.26
N ILE A 222 17.37 -12.20 -7.64
CA ILE A 222 16.34 -12.72 -6.72
C ILE A 222 16.70 -14.11 -6.17
N HIS A 223 17.45 -14.93 -6.92
CA HIS A 223 17.84 -16.28 -6.50
C HIS A 223 18.84 -16.28 -5.35
N SER A 224 19.65 -15.22 -5.22
CA SER A 224 20.63 -15.03 -4.14
C SER A 224 20.18 -14.01 -3.08
N LEU A 225 19.01 -13.39 -3.28
CA LEU A 225 18.50 -12.38 -2.35
C LEU A 225 18.13 -13.00 -1.01
N VAL A 226 18.65 -12.42 0.06
CA VAL A 226 18.30 -12.79 1.45
C VAL A 226 18.00 -11.50 2.21
N PHE A 227 16.92 -11.48 2.95
CA PHE A 227 16.63 -10.39 3.86
C PHE A 227 17.16 -10.72 5.26
N PRO A 228 17.99 -9.85 5.87
CA PRO A 228 18.32 -9.97 7.29
C PRO A 228 17.05 -9.96 8.16
N ALA A 229 17.08 -10.72 9.26
CA ALA A 229 15.90 -10.88 10.13
C ALA A 229 15.33 -9.54 10.62
N GLU A 230 16.17 -8.56 10.92
CA GLU A 230 15.78 -7.23 11.38
C GLU A 230 14.94 -6.43 10.37
N PHE A 231 14.97 -6.79 9.08
CA PHE A 231 14.16 -6.15 8.03
C PHE A 231 12.83 -6.86 7.76
N VAL A 232 12.65 -8.05 8.33
CA VAL A 232 11.47 -8.88 8.06
C VAL A 232 10.72 -9.32 9.32
N THR A 233 11.26 -9.13 10.52
CA THR A 233 10.56 -9.45 11.76
C THR A 233 9.72 -8.29 12.24
N VAL A 234 8.42 -8.50 12.32
CA VAL A 234 7.43 -7.51 12.76
C VAL A 234 6.94 -7.83 14.16
N ARG A 235 7.18 -6.91 15.11
CA ARG A 235 6.77 -7.02 16.52
C ARG A 235 5.50 -6.23 16.85
N VAL A 236 5.09 -5.36 15.93
CA VAL A 236 3.87 -4.58 16.09
C VAL A 236 2.66 -5.50 15.90
N PRO A 237 1.63 -5.43 16.78
CA PRO A 237 0.38 -6.17 16.57
C PRO A 237 -0.18 -5.89 15.18
N THR A 238 -0.34 -6.95 14.38
CA THR A 238 -0.66 -6.85 12.96
C THR A 238 -1.90 -7.64 12.62
N THR A 239 -2.86 -6.97 11.98
CA THR A 239 -3.99 -7.61 11.30
C THR A 239 -3.74 -7.60 9.79
N VAL A 240 -3.95 -8.73 9.14
CA VAL A 240 -3.93 -8.85 7.68
C VAL A 240 -5.34 -9.10 7.18
N LEU A 241 -5.87 -8.20 6.37
CA LEU A 241 -7.16 -8.35 5.70
C LEU A 241 -6.89 -8.73 4.24
N TRP A 242 -7.36 -9.90 3.81
CA TRP A 242 -7.01 -10.45 2.50
C TRP A 242 -8.23 -10.88 1.72
N GLY A 243 -8.41 -10.30 0.52
CA GLY A 243 -9.39 -10.76 -0.46
C GLY A 243 -8.89 -12.02 -1.15
N GLU A 244 -9.64 -13.12 -1.02
CA GLU A 244 -9.21 -14.44 -1.50
C GLU A 244 -9.24 -14.57 -3.03
N ALA A 245 -9.97 -13.70 -3.72
CA ALA A 245 -10.05 -13.66 -5.19
C ALA A 245 -8.97 -12.75 -5.82
N ASP A 246 -7.95 -12.36 -5.07
CA ASP A 246 -6.81 -11.62 -5.62
C ASP A 246 -5.99 -12.49 -6.56
N SER A 247 -6.01 -12.16 -7.84
CA SER A 247 -5.29 -12.93 -8.88
C SER A 247 -3.85 -12.48 -9.06
N ALA A 248 -3.47 -11.31 -8.55
CA ALA A 248 -2.08 -10.82 -8.55
C ALA A 248 -1.31 -11.32 -7.33
N LEU A 249 -2.00 -11.41 -6.19
CA LEU A 249 -1.45 -11.79 -4.90
C LEU A 249 -2.26 -12.96 -4.31
N PRO A 250 -2.03 -14.20 -4.75
CA PRO A 250 -2.71 -15.39 -4.27
C PRO A 250 -2.54 -15.63 -2.77
N VAL A 251 -3.51 -16.33 -2.17
CA VAL A 251 -3.54 -16.64 -0.71
C VAL A 251 -2.32 -17.40 -0.20
N ALA A 252 -1.58 -18.10 -1.07
CA ALA A 252 -0.31 -18.77 -0.71
C ALA A 252 0.73 -17.81 -0.12
N LEU A 253 0.62 -16.52 -0.41
CA LEU A 253 1.47 -15.47 0.18
C LEU A 253 1.26 -15.29 1.69
N LEU A 254 0.19 -15.83 2.25
CA LEU A 254 -0.08 -15.84 3.69
C LEU A 254 0.58 -17.02 4.40
N ASP A 255 0.97 -18.06 3.68
CA ASP A 255 1.54 -19.27 4.26
C ASP A 255 2.92 -18.99 4.88
N GLY A 256 3.09 -19.36 6.15
CA GLY A 256 4.32 -19.13 6.91
C GLY A 256 4.52 -17.68 7.38
N LEU A 257 3.50 -16.81 7.27
CA LEU A 257 3.58 -15.42 7.72
C LEU A 257 3.81 -15.29 9.23
N GLU A 258 3.33 -16.26 10.00
CA GLU A 258 3.51 -16.35 11.45
C GLU A 258 4.97 -16.49 11.89
N ALA A 259 5.86 -16.92 10.99
CA ALA A 259 7.30 -16.96 11.26
C ALA A 259 7.94 -15.56 11.32
N TYR A 260 7.27 -14.54 10.77
CA TYR A 260 7.78 -13.18 10.66
C TYR A 260 7.02 -12.16 11.50
N VAL A 261 5.83 -12.50 11.99
CA VAL A 261 4.94 -11.56 12.71
C VAL A 261 4.56 -12.15 14.06
N GLU A 262 5.04 -11.54 15.14
CA GLU A 262 4.87 -12.06 16.51
C GLU A 262 3.41 -12.06 16.99
N ALA A 263 2.62 -11.04 16.64
CA ALA A 263 1.21 -10.91 17.01
C ALA A 263 0.37 -10.72 15.74
N LEU A 264 -0.03 -11.83 15.10
CA LEU A 264 -0.70 -11.88 13.81
C LEU A 264 -2.17 -12.28 13.93
N ASP A 265 -3.05 -11.51 13.27
CA ASP A 265 -4.47 -11.85 13.04
C ASP A 265 -4.76 -11.82 11.53
N VAL A 266 -5.02 -12.95 10.91
CA VAL A 266 -5.33 -13.05 9.47
C VAL A 266 -6.83 -13.18 9.26
N ARG A 267 -7.40 -12.24 8.51
CA ARG A 267 -8.83 -12.18 8.16
C ARG A 267 -9.01 -12.28 6.66
N ARG A 268 -9.43 -13.44 6.20
CA ARG A 268 -9.73 -13.69 4.80
C ARG A 268 -11.14 -13.20 4.46
N VAL A 269 -11.31 -12.65 3.26
CA VAL A 269 -12.58 -12.14 2.75
C VAL A 269 -12.92 -12.85 1.46
N VAL A 270 -13.82 -13.83 1.58
CA VAL A 270 -14.29 -14.61 0.44
C VAL A 270 -14.91 -13.70 -0.62
N GLY A 271 -14.56 -13.92 -1.88
CA GLY A 271 -15.10 -13.19 -3.03
C GLY A 271 -14.66 -11.72 -3.15
N ALA A 272 -13.77 -11.23 -2.28
CA ALA A 272 -13.11 -9.95 -2.49
C ALA A 272 -11.80 -10.16 -3.27
N SER A 273 -11.50 -9.24 -4.19
CA SER A 273 -10.30 -9.27 -5.01
C SER A 273 -9.18 -8.40 -4.43
N HIS A 274 -8.16 -8.10 -5.23
CA HIS A 274 -7.12 -7.11 -4.92
C HIS A 274 -7.72 -5.75 -4.55
N TRP A 275 -8.83 -5.38 -5.16
CA TRP A 275 -9.50 -4.08 -5.00
C TRP A 275 -10.47 -4.02 -3.82
N ILE A 276 -10.21 -4.78 -2.75
CA ILE A 276 -11.06 -4.89 -1.55
C ILE A 276 -11.40 -3.54 -0.92
N VAL A 277 -10.52 -2.54 -1.02
CA VAL A 277 -10.77 -1.18 -0.50
C VAL A 277 -11.99 -0.57 -1.19
N HIS A 278 -12.15 -0.78 -2.49
CA HIS A 278 -13.29 -0.34 -3.29
C HIS A 278 -14.50 -1.29 -3.17
N GLU A 279 -14.25 -2.59 -3.16
CA GLU A 279 -15.31 -3.60 -3.16
C GLU A 279 -16.01 -3.72 -1.80
N ARG A 280 -15.27 -3.50 -0.72
CA ARG A 280 -15.72 -3.74 0.67
C ARG A 280 -15.30 -2.60 1.61
N PRO A 281 -15.55 -1.30 1.28
CA PRO A 281 -15.10 -0.17 2.09
C PRO A 281 -15.68 -0.19 3.52
N ALA A 282 -16.90 -0.69 3.69
CA ALA A 282 -17.50 -0.88 5.02
C ALA A 282 -16.71 -1.90 5.86
N ARG A 283 -16.30 -3.03 5.25
CA ARG A 283 -15.53 -4.06 5.94
C ARG A 283 -14.17 -3.54 6.39
N VAL A 284 -13.51 -2.75 5.52
CA VAL A 284 -12.23 -2.11 5.85
C VAL A 284 -12.41 -1.10 6.98
N ALA A 285 -13.41 -0.21 6.89
CA ALA A 285 -13.72 0.77 7.93
C ALA A 285 -14.08 0.12 9.27
N ASP A 286 -14.88 -0.94 9.27
CA ASP A 286 -15.24 -1.70 10.50
C ASP A 286 -14.01 -2.36 11.12
N THR A 287 -13.07 -2.84 10.29
CA THR A 287 -11.83 -3.42 10.79
C THR A 287 -10.97 -2.35 11.46
N ILE A 288 -10.79 -1.19 10.81
CA ILE A 288 -10.10 -0.03 11.39
C ILE A 288 -10.75 0.36 12.72
N ALA A 289 -12.06 0.57 12.73
CA ALA A 289 -12.80 1.00 13.92
C ALA A 289 -12.67 0.03 15.11
N ARG A 290 -12.54 -1.27 14.85
CA ARG A 290 -12.30 -2.27 15.92
C ARG A 290 -10.88 -2.20 16.46
N LEU A 291 -9.89 -2.03 15.61
CA LEU A 291 -8.47 -1.99 15.99
C LEU A 291 -8.15 -0.75 16.85
N ILE A 292 -8.74 0.40 16.53
CA ILE A 292 -8.45 1.65 17.25
C ILE A 292 -9.35 1.87 18.50
N ARG A 293 -10.27 0.95 18.80
CA ARG A 293 -11.05 1.06 20.05
C ARG A 293 -10.11 0.84 21.24
N PRO A 294 -10.17 1.67 22.28
CA PRO A 294 -9.50 1.36 23.53
C PRO A 294 -9.99 -0.01 24.03
N PRO A 295 -9.12 -0.83 24.65
CA PRO A 295 -9.58 -2.05 25.29
C PRO A 295 -10.74 -1.68 26.22
N ARG A 296 -11.85 -2.44 26.15
CA ARG A 296 -12.93 -2.30 27.12
C ARG A 296 -12.30 -2.52 28.48
N THR A 297 -12.18 -1.48 29.27
CA THR A 297 -11.98 -1.61 30.71
C THR A 297 -13.20 -2.35 31.19
N GLY A 298 -13.05 -3.62 31.50
CA GLY A 298 -14.12 -4.43 32.12
C GLY A 298 -14.60 -3.80 33.43
N PRO A 299 -15.81 -4.13 33.84
CA PRO A 299 -16.32 -3.66 35.11
C PRO A 299 -15.48 -4.12 36.25
#